data_eb19d3ef920262d12aa41ce18f9c3d7b
#
_entry.id   eb19d3ef920262d12aa41ce18f9c3d7b
#
_cell.length_a   1.000
_cell.length_b   1.000
_cell.length_c   1.000
_cell.angle_alpha   90.00
_cell.angle_beta   90.00
_cell.angle_gamma   90.00
#
_symmetry.space_group_name_H-M   'P 1'
#
loop_
_entity.id
_entity.type
_entity.pdbx_description
1 polymer ?
#
loop_
_entity_poly.entity_id
_entity_poly.type
_entity_poly.pdbx_seq_one_letter_code
_entity_poly.pdbx_strand_id
1 'polypeptide(L)'
;MINSIDCSKKTVEEVEELIRESVEDYAISVNFRDGETLVIQGSDVGYQYNKNNDIADLLKMQNIMSWYQESQKPKEYTVANSTSFDETKVSQIISACDELQPLHQTMPKDAYMDFKDGKYVIEKEDPGNKLDEEILTAA
;
A
#
# COMPACT_ATOMS: atom_id res chain seq x y z
N MET A 1 -13.63 1.83 -17.19
CA MET A 1 -13.22 1.92 -15.77
C MET A 1 -11.92 2.70 -15.69
N ILE A 2 -11.73 3.49 -14.67
CA ILE A 2 -10.48 4.22 -14.39
C ILE A 2 -10.05 3.79 -12.99
N ASN A 3 -8.84 3.26 -12.82
CA ASN A 3 -8.32 2.73 -11.55
C ASN A 3 -9.33 1.80 -10.84
N SER A 4 -9.96 0.89 -11.60
CA SER A 4 -11.01 -0.03 -11.16
C SER A 4 -12.34 0.62 -10.73
N ILE A 5 -12.49 1.94 -10.85
CA ILE A 5 -13.73 2.68 -10.58
C ILE A 5 -14.60 2.69 -11.84
N ASP A 6 -15.89 2.40 -11.68
CA ASP A 6 -16.84 2.50 -12.80
C ASP A 6 -17.23 3.96 -13.05
N CYS A 7 -16.73 4.49 -14.17
CA CYS A 7 -16.96 5.86 -14.61
C CYS A 7 -18.05 5.96 -15.68
N SER A 8 -18.85 4.90 -15.88
CA SER A 8 -19.89 4.86 -16.93
C SER A 8 -20.94 5.93 -16.68
N LYS A 9 -21.24 6.71 -17.71
CA LYS A 9 -22.27 7.79 -17.70
C LYS A 9 -22.00 8.92 -16.68
N LYS A 10 -20.76 9.10 -16.26
CA LYS A 10 -20.35 10.14 -15.33
C LYS A 10 -19.66 11.29 -16.05
N THR A 11 -19.78 12.49 -15.51
CA THR A 11 -19.01 13.64 -15.96
C THR A 11 -17.57 13.57 -15.47
N VAL A 12 -16.69 14.41 -15.98
CA VAL A 12 -15.29 14.50 -15.51
C VAL A 12 -15.24 14.83 -14.02
N GLU A 13 -16.06 15.78 -13.59
CA GLU A 13 -16.14 16.22 -12.20
C GLU A 13 -16.60 15.10 -11.26
N GLU A 14 -17.62 14.33 -11.68
CA GLU A 14 -18.10 13.17 -10.91
C GLU A 14 -17.05 12.05 -10.81
N VAL A 15 -16.26 11.86 -11.84
CA VAL A 15 -15.16 10.88 -11.85
C VAL A 15 -14.02 11.34 -10.94
N GLU A 16 -13.63 12.60 -11.02
CA GLU A 16 -12.61 13.19 -10.14
C GLU A 16 -13.01 13.08 -8.67
N GLU A 17 -14.30 13.32 -8.36
CA GLU A 17 -14.81 13.18 -6.99
C GLU A 17 -14.74 11.74 -6.48
N LEU A 18 -15.13 10.76 -7.29
CA LEU A 18 -15.00 9.34 -6.94
C LEU A 18 -13.56 8.91 -6.70
N ILE A 19 -12.63 9.41 -7.51
CA ILE A 19 -11.21 9.13 -7.32
C ILE A 19 -10.73 9.77 -6.02
N ARG A 20 -11.13 11.01 -5.73
CA ARG A 20 -10.78 11.71 -4.50
C ARG A 20 -11.28 10.96 -3.27
N GLU A 21 -12.55 10.53 -3.27
CA GLU A 21 -13.13 9.74 -2.18
C GLU A 21 -12.36 8.41 -1.99
N SER A 22 -12.05 7.72 -3.08
CA SER A 22 -11.27 6.46 -3.06
C SER A 22 -9.85 6.65 -2.49
N VAL A 23 -9.24 7.82 -2.68
CA VAL A 23 -7.92 8.19 -2.15
C VAL A 23 -8.01 8.54 -0.65
N GLU A 24 -9.06 9.26 -0.24
CA GLU A 24 -9.29 9.63 1.16
C GLU A 24 -9.52 8.42 2.07
N ASP A 25 -10.21 7.40 1.56
CA ASP A 25 -10.50 6.14 2.28
C ASP A 25 -9.34 5.13 2.22
N TYR A 26 -8.23 5.48 1.57
CA TYR A 26 -7.12 4.55 1.38
C TYR A 26 -6.39 4.29 2.71
N ALA A 27 -6.12 3.01 2.97
CA ALA A 27 -5.35 2.57 4.13
C ALA A 27 -4.44 1.40 3.76
N ILE A 28 -3.26 1.38 4.35
CA ILE A 28 -2.30 0.29 4.24
C ILE A 28 -2.25 -0.45 5.57
N SER A 29 -2.32 -1.78 5.53
CA SER A 29 -2.16 -2.63 6.71
C SER A 29 -0.86 -3.41 6.61
N VAL A 30 0.06 -3.15 7.53
CA VAL A 30 1.32 -3.87 7.68
C VAL A 30 1.12 -4.91 8.79
N ASN A 31 1.17 -6.19 8.43
CA ASN A 31 1.03 -7.28 9.38
C ASN A 31 2.40 -7.80 9.79
N PHE A 32 2.71 -7.72 11.07
CA PHE A 32 3.95 -8.24 11.62
C PHE A 32 3.85 -9.72 11.93
N ARG A 33 5.01 -10.38 12.08
CA ARG A 33 5.10 -11.82 12.28
C ARG A 33 4.53 -12.30 13.61
N ASP A 34 4.57 -11.47 14.63
CA ASP A 34 4.01 -11.71 15.97
C ASP A 34 2.49 -11.59 16.05
N GLY A 35 1.86 -11.12 14.95
CA GLY A 35 0.42 -10.97 14.82
C GLY A 35 -0.08 -9.55 15.05
N GLU A 36 0.80 -8.62 15.41
CA GLU A 36 0.46 -7.20 15.46
C GLU A 36 0.23 -6.64 14.05
N THR A 37 -0.57 -5.58 13.96
CA THR A 37 -0.90 -4.93 12.69
C THR A 37 -0.81 -3.42 12.84
N LEU A 38 0.04 -2.80 12.04
CA LEU A 38 0.08 -1.35 11.87
C LEU A 38 -0.84 -0.95 10.72
N VAL A 39 -1.82 -0.10 10.99
CA VAL A 39 -2.69 0.48 9.96
C VAL A 39 -2.30 1.94 9.76
N ILE A 40 -1.93 2.30 8.55
CA ILE A 40 -1.58 3.67 8.14
C ILE A 40 -2.71 4.17 7.26
N GLN A 41 -3.42 5.20 7.75
CA GLN A 41 -4.46 5.87 6.94
C GLN A 41 -3.82 6.83 5.94
N GLY A 42 -4.40 6.95 4.76
CA GLY A 42 -3.94 7.89 3.76
C GLY A 42 -3.89 9.34 4.29
N SER A 43 -4.85 9.72 5.13
CA SER A 43 -4.88 11.03 5.81
C SER A 43 -3.66 11.30 6.69
N ASP A 44 -3.13 10.27 7.35
CA ASP A 44 -1.99 10.39 8.27
C ASP A 44 -0.71 10.77 7.53
N VAL A 45 -0.56 10.27 6.31
CA VAL A 45 0.59 10.53 5.44
C VAL A 45 0.33 11.64 4.42
N GLY A 46 -0.81 12.31 4.50
CA GLY A 46 -1.18 13.36 3.56
C GLY A 46 -1.39 12.82 2.13
N TYR A 47 -1.85 11.56 2.01
CA TYR A 47 -2.18 10.99 0.72
C TYR A 47 -3.38 11.71 0.13
N GLN A 48 -3.20 12.31 -1.03
CA GLN A 48 -4.23 13.14 -1.66
C GLN A 48 -4.21 13.01 -3.18
N TYR A 49 -5.39 13.21 -3.75
CA TYR A 49 -5.56 13.30 -5.20
C TYR A 49 -5.16 14.70 -5.69
N ASN A 50 -4.27 14.73 -6.68
CA ASN A 50 -3.87 15.96 -7.36
C ASN A 50 -4.66 16.08 -8.66
N LYS A 51 -5.58 17.02 -8.71
CA LYS A 51 -6.37 17.28 -9.91
C LYS A 51 -5.47 17.66 -11.09
N ASN A 52 -5.64 16.95 -12.19
CA ASN A 52 -4.96 17.20 -13.45
C ASN A 52 -5.94 17.08 -14.63
N ASN A 53 -5.46 17.20 -15.86
CA ASN A 53 -6.31 17.13 -17.05
C ASN A 53 -6.42 15.69 -17.61
N ASP A 54 -5.83 14.69 -16.99
CA ASP A 54 -5.74 13.34 -17.55
C ASP A 54 -7.10 12.72 -17.83
N ILE A 55 -8.07 12.91 -16.91
CA ILE A 55 -9.44 12.40 -17.06
C ILE A 55 -10.15 13.10 -18.21
N ALA A 56 -10.00 14.42 -18.31
CA ALA A 56 -10.59 15.21 -19.40
C ALA A 56 -9.98 14.82 -20.76
N ASP A 57 -8.69 14.53 -20.79
CA ASP A 57 -8.00 14.10 -22.02
C ASP A 57 -8.37 12.68 -22.41
N LEU A 58 -8.53 11.76 -21.45
CA LEU A 58 -9.09 10.44 -21.72
C LEU A 58 -10.50 10.51 -22.32
N LEU A 59 -11.34 11.43 -21.83
CA LEU A 59 -12.68 11.63 -22.39
C LEU A 59 -12.62 12.15 -23.84
N LYS A 60 -11.73 13.10 -24.13
CA LYS A 60 -11.53 13.62 -25.51
C LYS A 60 -10.99 12.57 -26.48
N MET A 61 -10.22 11.61 -26.00
CA MET A 61 -9.70 10.51 -26.82
C MET A 61 -10.78 9.49 -27.19
N GLN A 62 -11.94 9.52 -26.54
CA GLN A 62 -13.05 8.63 -26.88
C GLN A 62 -13.65 9.03 -28.24
N ASN A 63 -13.68 8.06 -29.15
CA ASN A 63 -14.28 8.29 -30.47
C ASN A 63 -15.75 7.90 -30.45
N ILE A 64 -16.64 8.88 -30.70
CA ILE A 64 -18.09 8.68 -30.73
C ILE A 64 -18.50 7.64 -31.82
N MET A 65 -17.75 7.57 -32.93
CA MET A 65 -18.05 6.64 -34.02
C MET A 65 -17.72 5.18 -33.67
N SER A 66 -16.76 4.94 -32.79
CA SER A 66 -16.39 3.59 -32.32
C SER A 66 -17.08 3.18 -31.01
N TRP A 67 -17.89 4.07 -30.44
CA TRP A 67 -18.54 3.86 -29.13
C TRP A 67 -19.28 2.51 -29.02
N TYR A 68 -20.02 2.13 -30.06
CA TYR A 68 -20.79 0.88 -30.04
C TYR A 68 -19.89 -0.36 -30.00
N GLN A 69 -18.78 -0.35 -30.76
CA GLN A 69 -17.82 -1.45 -30.75
C GLN A 69 -17.00 -1.50 -29.43
N GLU A 70 -16.71 -0.35 -28.90
CA GLU A 70 -15.95 -0.21 -27.64
C GLU A 70 -16.78 -0.53 -26.40
N SER A 71 -18.09 -0.29 -26.42
CA SER A 71 -19.01 -0.65 -25.34
C SER A 71 -19.12 -2.16 -25.11
N GLN A 72 -18.77 -2.98 -26.10
CA GLN A 72 -18.75 -4.43 -26.00
C GLN A 72 -17.51 -4.99 -25.25
N LYS A 73 -16.49 -4.17 -25.07
CA LYS A 73 -15.25 -4.54 -24.38
C LYS A 73 -14.91 -3.48 -23.34
N PRO A 74 -15.16 -3.75 -22.05
CA PRO A 74 -14.80 -2.79 -21.01
C PRO A 74 -13.28 -2.53 -21.07
N LYS A 75 -12.91 -1.27 -21.26
CA LYS A 75 -11.53 -0.80 -21.22
C LYS A 75 -11.23 -0.30 -19.83
N GLU A 76 -10.11 -0.73 -19.30
CA GLU A 76 -9.56 -0.20 -18.05
C GLU A 76 -8.43 0.78 -18.38
N TYR A 77 -8.48 1.94 -17.79
CA TYR A 77 -7.45 2.96 -17.88
C TYR A 77 -6.83 3.16 -16.49
N THR A 78 -5.53 3.25 -16.47
CA THR A 78 -4.80 3.61 -15.24
C THR A 78 -4.32 5.05 -15.39
N VAL A 79 -4.78 5.91 -14.50
CA VAL A 79 -4.29 7.28 -14.37
C VAL A 79 -3.19 7.25 -13.31
N ALA A 80 -1.94 7.27 -13.79
CA ALA A 80 -0.76 7.33 -12.94
C ALA A 80 -0.45 8.80 -12.59
N ASN A 81 0.18 9.02 -11.44
CA ASN A 81 0.70 10.33 -11.00
C ASN A 81 -0.35 11.39 -10.58
N SER A 82 -1.60 11.00 -10.33
CA SER A 82 -2.61 11.92 -9.79
C SER A 82 -2.66 11.94 -8.27
N THR A 83 -1.75 11.27 -7.58
CA THR A 83 -1.69 11.24 -6.13
C THR A 83 -0.33 11.67 -5.62
N SER A 84 -0.29 12.21 -4.41
CA SER A 84 0.94 12.53 -3.68
C SER A 84 0.78 12.21 -2.22
N PHE A 85 1.89 11.97 -1.54
CA PHE A 85 1.95 11.76 -0.10
C PHE A 85 3.20 12.42 0.47
N ASP A 86 3.27 12.55 1.79
CA ASP A 86 4.38 13.15 2.50
C ASP A 86 5.30 12.04 3.04
N GLU A 87 6.44 11.84 2.37
CA GLU A 87 7.46 10.85 2.75
C GLU A 87 7.98 11.07 4.17
N THR A 88 8.02 12.32 4.65
CA THR A 88 8.47 12.64 6.01
C THR A 88 7.50 12.06 7.04
N LYS A 89 6.20 12.15 6.80
CA LYS A 89 5.18 11.58 7.68
C LYS A 89 5.21 10.06 7.68
N VAL A 90 5.41 9.44 6.52
CA VAL A 90 5.59 7.98 6.42
C VAL A 90 6.77 7.53 7.28
N SER A 91 7.93 8.18 7.12
CA SER A 91 9.13 7.88 7.92
C SER A 91 8.91 8.08 9.42
N GLN A 92 8.16 9.12 9.81
CA GLN A 92 7.82 9.37 11.22
C GLN A 92 6.93 8.27 11.81
N ILE A 93 5.90 7.82 11.07
CA ILE A 93 5.02 6.73 11.51
C ILE A 93 5.81 5.43 11.65
N ILE A 94 6.66 5.10 10.68
CA ILE A 94 7.50 3.91 10.71
C ILE A 94 8.46 3.97 11.89
N SER A 95 9.16 5.08 12.10
CA SER A 95 10.11 5.25 13.21
C SER A 95 9.45 5.26 14.59
N ALA A 96 8.16 5.61 14.66
CA ALA A 96 7.38 5.58 15.90
C ALA A 96 6.75 4.20 16.17
N CYS A 97 6.87 3.25 15.25
CA CYS A 97 6.32 1.91 15.39
C CYS A 97 7.07 1.12 16.48
N ASP A 98 6.34 0.59 17.45
CA ASP A 98 6.92 -0.12 18.58
C ASP A 98 7.70 -1.37 18.16
N GLU A 99 7.26 -2.07 17.10
CA GLU A 99 7.89 -3.27 16.55
C GLU A 99 9.28 -2.98 15.96
N LEU A 100 9.54 -1.74 15.57
CA LEU A 100 10.85 -1.31 15.06
C LEU A 100 11.81 -0.89 16.20
N GLN A 101 11.31 -0.74 17.43
CA GLN A 101 12.16 -0.39 18.56
C GLN A 101 13.11 -1.56 18.88
N PRO A 102 14.41 -1.28 19.15
CA PRO A 102 15.38 -2.33 19.42
C PRO A 102 15.01 -3.26 20.59
N LEU A 103 14.22 -2.77 21.55
CA LEU A 103 13.76 -3.54 22.70
C LEU A 103 12.74 -4.62 22.35
N HIS A 104 12.03 -4.47 21.24
CA HIS A 104 11.00 -5.38 20.78
C HIS A 104 11.49 -6.30 19.66
N GLN A 105 12.75 -6.10 19.21
CA GLN A 105 13.33 -6.91 18.16
C GLN A 105 14.15 -8.07 18.70
N THR A 106 13.87 -9.25 18.19
CA THR A 106 14.64 -10.48 18.44
C THR A 106 15.46 -10.82 17.20
N MET A 107 16.76 -11.03 17.39
CA MET A 107 17.65 -11.44 16.29
C MET A 107 17.35 -12.88 15.89
N PRO A 108 17.42 -13.21 14.60
CA PRO A 108 17.37 -14.59 14.13
C PRO A 108 18.45 -15.44 14.81
N LYS A 109 18.10 -16.68 15.14
CA LYS A 109 19.02 -17.62 15.78
C LYS A 109 18.92 -18.98 15.09
N ASP A 110 20.05 -19.48 14.65
CA ASP A 110 20.10 -20.79 14.01
C ASP A 110 19.84 -21.92 15.01
N ALA A 111 19.33 -23.05 14.52
CA ALA A 111 19.24 -24.26 15.32
C ALA A 111 20.63 -24.68 15.81
N TYR A 112 20.73 -25.03 17.07
CA TYR A 112 22.00 -25.48 17.67
C TYR A 112 21.80 -26.71 18.54
N MET A 113 22.88 -27.44 18.75
CA MET A 113 22.88 -28.60 19.64
C MET A 113 23.30 -28.19 21.05
N ASP A 114 22.47 -28.51 22.01
CA ASP A 114 22.74 -28.28 23.43
C ASP A 114 22.82 -29.60 24.20
N PHE A 115 23.51 -29.59 25.34
CA PHE A 115 23.61 -30.76 26.20
C PHE A 115 22.89 -30.49 27.53
N LYS A 116 21.68 -31.07 27.67
CA LYS A 116 20.82 -30.90 28.84
C LYS A 116 20.50 -32.28 29.44
N ASP A 117 20.56 -32.40 30.76
CA ASP A 117 20.19 -33.58 31.52
C ASP A 117 20.87 -34.90 31.01
N GLY A 118 22.16 -34.78 30.63
CA GLY A 118 22.93 -35.92 30.15
C GLY A 118 22.63 -36.40 28.71
N LYS A 119 21.90 -35.59 27.95
CA LYS A 119 21.53 -35.89 26.56
C LYS A 119 21.78 -34.71 25.67
N TYR A 120 22.09 -34.99 24.41
CA TYR A 120 22.11 -33.95 23.35
C TYR A 120 20.68 -33.64 22.88
N VAL A 121 20.30 -32.36 22.88
CA VAL A 121 19.03 -31.88 22.41
C VAL A 121 19.28 -30.86 21.30
N ILE A 122 18.50 -30.92 20.24
CA ILE A 122 18.52 -29.90 19.20
C ILE A 122 17.53 -28.80 19.57
N GLU A 123 18.07 -27.65 19.88
CA GLU A 123 17.26 -26.42 20.01
C GLU A 123 16.92 -25.93 18.61
N LYS A 124 15.63 -25.64 18.37
CA LYS A 124 15.16 -25.18 17.07
C LYS A 124 15.64 -23.76 16.79
N GLU A 125 15.70 -23.46 15.50
CA GLU A 125 15.92 -22.09 15.04
C GLU A 125 14.81 -21.15 15.55
N ASP A 126 15.20 -19.92 15.82
CA ASP A 126 14.30 -18.81 16.06
C ASP A 126 14.42 -17.83 14.87
N PRO A 127 13.36 -17.69 14.05
CA PRO A 127 13.42 -16.79 12.90
C PRO A 127 13.55 -15.31 13.30
N GLY A 128 13.35 -14.98 14.56
CA GLY A 128 13.34 -13.60 15.06
C GLY A 128 12.24 -12.74 14.41
N ASN A 129 12.24 -11.46 14.77
CA ASN A 129 11.33 -10.45 14.20
C ASN A 129 12.07 -9.16 13.82
N LYS A 130 13.40 -9.22 13.66
CA LYS A 130 14.16 -8.03 13.27
C LYS A 130 13.68 -7.53 11.91
N LEU A 131 13.31 -6.25 11.88
CA LEU A 131 12.90 -5.51 10.69
C LEU A 131 14.03 -4.61 10.21
N ASP A 132 14.04 -4.35 8.92
CA ASP A 132 14.92 -3.37 8.29
C ASP A 132 14.07 -2.15 7.90
N GLU A 133 14.31 -1.04 8.60
CA GLU A 133 13.56 0.20 8.43
C GLU A 133 13.72 0.78 7.01
N GLU A 134 14.93 0.66 6.42
CA GLU A 134 15.19 1.17 5.08
C GLU A 134 14.39 0.39 4.03
N ILE A 135 14.33 -0.93 4.15
CA ILE A 135 13.55 -1.79 3.24
C ILE A 135 12.06 -1.54 3.41
N LEU A 136 11.59 -1.41 4.66
CA LEU A 136 10.18 -1.15 4.94
C LEU A 136 9.71 0.21 4.39
N THR A 137 10.56 1.23 4.49
CA THR A 137 10.24 2.58 3.98
C THR A 137 10.26 2.64 2.45
N ALA A 138 11.07 1.77 1.81
CA ALA A 138 11.19 1.73 0.35
C ALA A 138 10.12 0.86 -0.35
N ALA A 139 9.37 0.07 0.40
CA ALA A 139 8.34 -0.84 -0.11
C ALA A 139 7.00 -0.15 -0.32
#